data_5003f46b3078d3b28bee0854004f4099
#
_entry.id   5003f46b3078d3b28bee0854004f4099
#
_cell.length_a   1.000
_cell.length_b   1.000
_cell.length_c   1.000
_cell.angle_alpha   90.00
_cell.angle_beta   90.00
_cell.angle_gamma   90.00
#
_symmetry.space_group_name_H-M   'P 1'
#
loop_
_entity.id
_entity.type
_entity.pdbx_description
1 polymer ?
#
loop_
_entity_poly.entity_id
_entity_poly.type
_entity_poly.pdbx_seq_one_letter_code
_entity_poly.pdbx_strand_id
1 'polypeptide(L)'
;QISEFIDALPVRPPLAAFTATATERVRADIVAMLGLRDPETVVTGFDRENLYFAAEEMGDKAKAVWIRDYAISHADESGIVYCSTRKAVDELYLQLDRALAPHGIRVGRYHAGMSSDERTANQVAFIDDAAPVIVATNAFGMGIDKPNVRYVIHHNVPESIEAYYQEAGRAGRDGDPASCYLLWNGNDFRLRRFLIDREYGEGAADEAPDPEARERARQNRYRLLTA
;
A
#
# COMPACT_ATOMS: atom_id res chain seq x y z
N GLN A 1 11.54 23.81 0.08
CA GLN A 1 11.81 23.58 -1.37
C GLN A 1 10.64 24.05 -2.25
N ILE A 2 9.37 23.55 -2.09
CA ILE A 2 8.25 23.97 -2.95
C ILE A 2 7.91 25.46 -2.72
N SER A 3 7.78 25.89 -1.48
CA SER A 3 7.52 27.30 -1.13
C SER A 3 8.64 28.23 -1.63
N GLU A 4 9.92 27.87 -1.45
CA GLU A 4 11.07 28.62 -1.97
C GLU A 4 11.03 28.75 -3.50
N PHE A 5 10.65 27.67 -4.19
CA PHE A 5 10.47 27.71 -5.64
C PHE A 5 9.35 28.67 -6.05
N ILE A 6 8.20 28.62 -5.36
CA ILE A 6 7.06 29.50 -5.63
C ILE A 6 7.44 30.96 -5.38
N ASP A 7 8.19 31.24 -4.30
CA ASP A 7 8.62 32.61 -3.95
C ASP A 7 9.68 33.17 -4.90
N ALA A 8 10.42 32.28 -5.61
CA ALA A 8 11.39 32.69 -6.63
C ALA A 8 10.76 33.03 -7.99
N LEU A 9 9.46 32.74 -8.19
CA LEU A 9 8.77 33.04 -9.44
C LEU A 9 8.43 34.53 -9.54
N PRO A 10 8.58 35.17 -10.72
CA PRO A 10 8.28 36.59 -10.91
C PRO A 10 6.79 36.93 -10.68
N VAL A 11 5.91 35.94 -10.87
CA VAL A 11 4.49 36.05 -10.58
C VAL A 11 4.05 34.75 -9.90
N ARG A 12 3.40 34.86 -8.75
CA ARG A 12 2.88 33.69 -8.03
C ARG A 12 1.73 33.07 -8.81
N PRO A 13 1.81 31.79 -9.23
CA PRO A 13 0.74 31.11 -9.93
C PRO A 13 -0.41 30.74 -8.97
N PRO A 14 -1.60 30.41 -9.48
CA PRO A 14 -2.60 29.70 -8.72
C PRO A 14 -2.02 28.38 -8.19
N LEU A 15 -2.29 28.06 -6.92
CA LEU A 15 -1.79 26.85 -6.27
C LEU A 15 -2.96 25.94 -5.92
N ALA A 16 -2.83 24.67 -6.26
CA ALA A 16 -3.76 23.63 -5.82
C ALA A 16 -2.96 22.49 -5.19
N ALA A 17 -3.40 22.02 -4.02
CA ALA A 17 -2.85 20.87 -3.33
C ALA A 17 -3.86 19.73 -3.33
N PHE A 18 -3.44 18.56 -3.77
CA PHE A 18 -4.27 17.35 -3.80
C PHE A 18 -3.62 16.28 -2.93
N THR A 19 -4.44 15.59 -2.14
CA THR A 19 -4.01 14.47 -1.32
C THR A 19 -5.13 13.45 -1.20
N ALA A 20 -4.77 12.17 -1.17
CA ALA A 20 -5.73 11.09 -1.01
C ALA A 20 -6.17 10.90 0.45
N THR A 21 -5.30 11.25 1.41
CA THR A 21 -5.51 10.95 2.85
C THR A 21 -4.91 12.07 3.69
N ALA A 22 -5.66 13.13 3.93
CA ALA A 22 -5.21 14.17 4.84
C ALA A 22 -6.19 14.33 5.99
N THR A 23 -5.70 14.14 7.22
CA THR A 23 -6.41 14.53 8.42
C THR A 23 -6.58 16.05 8.46
N GLU A 24 -7.50 16.55 9.27
CA GLU A 24 -7.73 18.00 9.42
C GLU A 24 -6.43 18.75 9.77
N ARG A 25 -5.62 18.18 10.65
CA ARG A 25 -4.32 18.73 11.03
C ARG A 25 -3.36 18.80 9.82
N VAL A 26 -3.27 17.73 9.04
CA VAL A 26 -2.40 17.68 7.85
C VAL A 26 -2.87 18.69 6.80
N ARG A 27 -4.17 18.88 6.63
CA ARG A 27 -4.72 19.92 5.74
C ARG A 27 -4.30 21.32 6.18
N ALA A 28 -4.40 21.62 7.49
CA ALA A 28 -3.95 22.91 8.05
C ALA A 28 -2.45 23.11 7.81
N ASP A 29 -1.63 22.08 8.03
CA ASP A 29 -0.20 22.12 7.77
C ASP A 29 0.12 22.38 6.29
N ILE A 30 -0.59 21.74 5.33
CA ILE A 30 -0.45 21.98 3.90
C ILE A 30 -0.76 23.45 3.56
N VAL A 31 -1.86 23.99 4.06
CA VAL A 31 -2.24 25.40 3.85
C VAL A 31 -1.14 26.33 4.34
N ALA A 32 -0.64 26.10 5.55
CA ALA A 32 0.41 26.92 6.15
C ALA A 32 1.75 26.79 5.39
N MET A 33 2.20 25.59 5.10
CA MET A 33 3.50 25.33 4.47
C MET A 33 3.58 25.82 3.02
N LEU A 34 2.48 25.73 2.27
CA LEU A 34 2.41 26.23 0.89
C LEU A 34 1.96 27.70 0.83
N GLY A 35 1.62 28.32 1.97
CA GLY A 35 1.13 29.68 2.04
C GLY A 35 -0.10 29.90 1.15
N LEU A 36 -1.04 28.95 1.15
CA LEU A 36 -2.26 29.07 0.35
C LEU A 36 -3.09 30.27 0.85
N ARG A 37 -3.56 31.08 -0.09
CA ARG A 37 -4.30 32.30 0.19
C ARG A 37 -5.78 32.03 0.02
N ASP A 38 -6.55 32.09 1.11
CA ASP A 38 -7.99 31.86 1.14
C ASP A 38 -8.41 30.61 0.31
N PRO A 39 -7.85 29.43 0.65
CA PRO A 39 -8.06 28.25 -0.18
C PRO A 39 -9.47 27.70 -0.02
N GLU A 40 -10.12 27.40 -1.13
CA GLU A 40 -11.30 26.55 -1.11
C GLU A 40 -10.86 25.12 -0.76
N THR A 41 -11.44 24.56 0.32
CA THR A 41 -11.14 23.19 0.76
C THR A 41 -12.29 22.27 0.42
N VAL A 42 -12.05 21.37 -0.52
CA VAL A 42 -13.00 20.32 -0.90
C VAL A 42 -12.56 19.01 -0.26
N VAL A 43 -13.43 18.42 0.55
CA VAL A 43 -13.21 17.10 1.17
C VAL A 43 -14.29 16.17 0.64
N THR A 44 -13.92 15.25 -0.23
CA THR A 44 -14.77 14.13 -0.60
C THR A 44 -14.69 13.07 0.49
N GLY A 45 -15.81 12.47 0.87
CA GLY A 45 -15.84 11.45 1.93
C GLY A 45 -14.86 10.29 1.68
N PHE A 46 -14.34 9.72 2.75
CA PHE A 46 -13.50 8.52 2.70
C PHE A 46 -14.33 7.24 2.50
N ASP A 47 -15.65 7.36 2.59
CA ASP A 47 -16.54 6.21 2.53
C ASP A 47 -16.62 5.66 1.09
N ARG A 48 -16.28 4.40 0.94
CA ARG A 48 -16.29 3.64 -0.30
C ARG A 48 -17.30 2.52 -0.12
N GLU A 49 -18.58 2.85 -0.34
CA GLU A 49 -19.72 1.92 -0.12
C GLU A 49 -19.61 0.61 -0.92
N ASN A 50 -18.84 0.63 -2.01
CA ASN A 50 -18.59 -0.55 -2.84
C ASN A 50 -17.47 -1.47 -2.30
N LEU A 51 -16.78 -1.11 -1.21
CA LEU A 51 -15.73 -1.93 -0.63
C LEU A 51 -16.22 -2.67 0.61
N TYR A 52 -16.09 -3.99 0.59
CA TYR A 52 -16.29 -4.83 1.76
C TYR A 52 -14.95 -5.00 2.49
N PHE A 53 -14.92 -4.76 3.79
CA PHE A 53 -13.74 -4.92 4.64
C PHE A 53 -13.92 -6.04 5.64
N ALA A 54 -12.93 -6.94 5.72
CA ALA A 54 -12.88 -7.98 6.75
C ALA A 54 -11.46 -8.18 7.28
N ALA A 55 -11.34 -8.57 8.55
CA ALA A 55 -10.08 -8.92 9.18
C ALA A 55 -10.18 -10.31 9.80
N GLU A 56 -9.24 -11.19 9.44
CA GLU A 56 -9.22 -12.59 9.84
C GLU A 56 -7.90 -12.93 10.56
N GLU A 57 -8.03 -13.49 11.78
CA GLU A 57 -6.85 -13.97 12.50
C GLU A 57 -6.50 -15.39 12.09
N MET A 58 -5.29 -15.60 11.56
CA MET A 58 -4.84 -16.92 11.16
C MET A 58 -3.32 -17.04 11.09
N GLY A 59 -2.78 -18.24 11.30
CA GLY A 59 -1.35 -18.51 11.17
C GLY A 59 -0.86 -18.45 9.72
N ASP A 60 0.45 -18.17 9.53
CA ASP A 60 1.04 -17.92 8.21
C ASP A 60 0.79 -19.01 7.17
N LYS A 61 0.81 -20.28 7.58
CA LYS A 61 0.47 -21.41 6.68
C LYS A 61 -0.99 -21.40 6.24
N ALA A 62 -1.91 -21.02 7.14
CA ALA A 62 -3.31 -20.92 6.83
C ALA A 62 -3.61 -19.74 5.90
N LYS A 63 -2.90 -18.61 6.05
CA LYS A 63 -3.02 -17.46 5.14
C LYS A 63 -2.76 -17.83 3.68
N ALA A 64 -1.69 -18.56 3.39
CA ALA A 64 -1.36 -18.98 2.03
C ALA A 64 -2.43 -19.92 1.42
N VAL A 65 -2.96 -20.83 2.23
CA VAL A 65 -4.06 -21.71 1.83
C VAL A 65 -5.34 -20.91 1.57
N TRP A 66 -5.68 -20.01 2.46
CA TRP A 66 -6.86 -19.17 2.33
C TRP A 66 -6.80 -18.28 1.06
N ILE A 67 -5.64 -17.63 0.80
CA ILE A 67 -5.43 -16.81 -0.40
C ILE A 67 -5.57 -17.65 -1.68
N ARG A 68 -4.97 -18.85 -1.69
CA ARG A 68 -5.10 -19.79 -2.81
C ARG A 68 -6.58 -20.13 -3.09
N ASP A 69 -7.30 -20.55 -2.05
CA ASP A 69 -8.68 -20.99 -2.18
C ASP A 69 -9.60 -19.84 -2.59
N TYR A 70 -9.32 -18.63 -2.06
CA TYR A 70 -10.01 -17.41 -2.46
C TYR A 70 -9.77 -17.11 -3.95
N ALA A 71 -8.53 -17.11 -4.41
CA ALA A 71 -8.19 -16.85 -5.81
C ALA A 71 -8.78 -17.90 -6.77
N ILE A 72 -8.89 -19.18 -6.35
CA ILE A 72 -9.56 -20.22 -7.14
C ILE A 72 -11.07 -19.98 -7.26
N SER A 73 -11.71 -19.58 -6.16
CA SER A 73 -13.16 -19.28 -6.17
C SER A 73 -13.50 -17.98 -6.91
N HIS A 74 -12.52 -17.15 -7.21
CA HIS A 74 -12.64 -15.86 -7.91
C HIS A 74 -11.70 -15.81 -9.14
N ALA A 75 -11.68 -16.91 -9.90
CA ALA A 75 -10.72 -17.11 -10.99
C ALA A 75 -10.87 -16.14 -12.16
N ASP A 76 -12.02 -15.53 -12.32
CA ASP A 76 -12.38 -14.50 -13.30
C ASP A 76 -12.15 -13.07 -12.80
N GLU A 77 -11.61 -12.91 -11.60
CA GLU A 77 -11.38 -11.63 -10.94
C GLU A 77 -9.89 -11.30 -10.81
N SER A 78 -9.58 -10.01 -10.90
CA SER A 78 -8.22 -9.51 -10.65
C SER A 78 -8.04 -9.09 -9.19
N GLY A 79 -6.90 -9.46 -8.60
CA GLY A 79 -6.61 -9.15 -7.20
C GLY A 79 -5.14 -8.89 -6.88
N ILE A 80 -4.94 -8.13 -5.80
CA ILE A 80 -3.63 -7.77 -5.28
C ILE A 80 -3.44 -8.40 -3.90
N VAL A 81 -2.30 -9.06 -3.68
CA VAL A 81 -1.92 -9.60 -2.38
C VAL A 81 -0.70 -8.84 -1.86
N TYR A 82 -0.87 -8.05 -0.80
CA TYR A 82 0.20 -7.29 -0.19
C TYR A 82 0.94 -8.07 0.90
N CYS A 83 2.27 -8.09 0.80
CA CYS A 83 3.18 -8.66 1.79
C CYS A 83 4.13 -7.60 2.33
N SER A 84 4.52 -7.72 3.61
CA SER A 84 5.38 -6.74 4.28
C SER A 84 6.85 -6.78 3.86
N THR A 85 7.32 -7.87 3.25
CA THR A 85 8.74 -8.04 2.88
C THR A 85 8.89 -8.65 1.48
N ARG A 86 10.03 -8.35 0.83
CA ARG A 86 10.40 -8.93 -0.47
C ARG A 86 10.44 -10.45 -0.41
N LYS A 87 11.03 -11.01 0.65
CA LYS A 87 11.10 -12.46 0.88
C LYS A 87 9.71 -13.09 0.96
N ALA A 88 8.78 -12.48 1.69
CA ALA A 88 7.40 -12.99 1.78
C ALA A 88 6.68 -12.93 0.42
N VAL A 89 6.94 -11.90 -0.40
CA VAL A 89 6.42 -11.83 -1.77
C VAL A 89 6.93 -13.00 -2.60
N ASP A 90 8.24 -13.25 -2.60
CA ASP A 90 8.84 -14.34 -3.40
C ASP A 90 8.34 -15.72 -2.95
N GLU A 91 8.27 -15.96 -1.63
CA GLU A 91 7.81 -17.24 -1.08
C GLU A 91 6.32 -17.49 -1.39
N LEU A 92 5.47 -16.48 -1.18
CA LEU A 92 4.04 -16.60 -1.45
C LEU A 92 3.76 -16.71 -2.96
N TYR A 93 4.46 -15.94 -3.79
CA TYR A 93 4.40 -16.03 -5.24
C TYR A 93 4.66 -17.48 -5.71
N LEU A 94 5.77 -18.09 -5.29
CA LEU A 94 6.11 -19.44 -5.67
C LEU A 94 5.07 -20.49 -5.26
N GLN A 95 4.44 -20.29 -4.10
CA GLN A 95 3.37 -21.17 -3.62
C GLN A 95 2.10 -21.01 -4.45
N LEU A 96 1.69 -19.77 -4.69
CA LEU A 96 0.47 -19.47 -5.45
C LEU A 96 0.62 -19.82 -6.93
N ASP A 97 1.74 -19.50 -7.56
CA ASP A 97 1.99 -19.80 -8.98
C ASP A 97 1.86 -21.32 -9.26
N ARG A 98 2.46 -22.15 -8.40
CA ARG A 98 2.34 -23.61 -8.52
C ARG A 98 0.92 -24.12 -8.26
N ALA A 99 0.23 -23.53 -7.29
CA ALA A 99 -1.09 -23.99 -6.88
C ALA A 99 -2.20 -23.51 -7.82
N LEU A 100 -2.06 -22.34 -8.44
CA LEU A 100 -3.07 -21.73 -9.30
C LEU A 100 -2.88 -22.08 -10.79
N ALA A 101 -1.67 -22.50 -11.20
CA ALA A 101 -1.40 -22.91 -12.59
C ALA A 101 -2.35 -24.01 -13.12
N PRO A 102 -2.71 -25.07 -12.35
CA PRO A 102 -3.68 -26.07 -12.80
C PRO A 102 -5.08 -25.51 -13.06
N HIS A 103 -5.40 -24.35 -12.49
CA HIS A 103 -6.68 -23.65 -12.67
C HIS A 103 -6.62 -22.60 -13.78
N GLY A 104 -5.50 -22.48 -14.50
CA GLY A 104 -5.30 -21.50 -15.57
C GLY A 104 -5.06 -20.08 -15.07
N ILE A 105 -4.89 -19.87 -13.75
CA ILE A 105 -4.68 -18.57 -13.14
C ILE A 105 -3.18 -18.29 -13.05
N ARG A 106 -2.71 -17.27 -13.76
CA ARG A 106 -1.31 -16.80 -13.69
C ARG A 106 -1.13 -15.82 -12.54
N VAL A 107 0.03 -15.89 -11.91
CA VAL A 107 0.39 -15.02 -10.79
C VAL A 107 1.57 -14.14 -11.20
N GLY A 108 1.49 -12.83 -10.93
CA GLY A 108 2.61 -11.91 -11.01
C GLY A 108 3.23 -11.65 -9.64
N ARG A 109 4.44 -11.08 -9.60
CA ARG A 109 5.06 -10.57 -8.37
C ARG A 109 5.66 -9.19 -8.59
N TYR A 110 5.72 -8.39 -7.51
CA TYR A 110 6.29 -7.04 -7.61
C TYR A 110 6.91 -6.57 -6.28
N HIS A 111 8.20 -6.23 -6.32
CA HIS A 111 8.89 -5.56 -5.21
C HIS A 111 10.14 -4.82 -5.68
N ALA A 112 10.65 -3.90 -4.90
CA ALA A 112 11.78 -3.05 -5.27
C ALA A 112 13.13 -3.79 -5.47
N GLY A 113 13.23 -5.07 -5.08
CA GLY A 113 14.42 -5.90 -5.33
C GLY A 113 14.49 -6.53 -6.73
N MET A 114 13.42 -6.42 -7.52
CA MET A 114 13.36 -6.92 -8.90
C MET A 114 14.00 -5.92 -9.85
N SER A 115 14.46 -6.39 -11.00
CA SER A 115 14.92 -5.52 -12.09
C SER A 115 13.77 -4.64 -12.62
N SER A 116 14.11 -3.53 -13.28
CA SER A 116 13.11 -2.64 -13.90
C SER A 116 12.24 -3.39 -14.91
N ASP A 117 12.88 -4.23 -15.73
CA ASP A 117 12.20 -4.96 -16.81
C ASP A 117 11.23 -6.00 -16.25
N GLU A 118 11.64 -6.76 -15.22
CA GLU A 118 10.75 -7.70 -14.53
C GLU A 118 9.55 -7.00 -13.90
N ARG A 119 9.78 -5.85 -13.24
CA ARG A 119 8.69 -5.05 -12.65
C ARG A 119 7.71 -4.58 -13.70
N THR A 120 8.23 -4.03 -14.81
CA THR A 120 7.40 -3.56 -15.92
C THR A 120 6.60 -4.71 -16.54
N ALA A 121 7.24 -5.86 -16.81
CA ALA A 121 6.57 -7.02 -17.38
C ALA A 121 5.44 -7.55 -16.49
N ASN A 122 5.68 -7.69 -15.17
CA ASN A 122 4.65 -8.14 -14.23
C ASN A 122 3.52 -7.11 -14.07
N GLN A 123 3.84 -5.82 -14.08
CA GLN A 123 2.84 -4.75 -14.02
C GLN A 123 1.94 -4.76 -15.26
N VAL A 124 2.52 -4.85 -16.45
CA VAL A 124 1.75 -4.93 -17.72
C VAL A 124 0.88 -6.17 -17.72
N ALA A 125 1.44 -7.34 -17.36
CA ALA A 125 0.67 -8.59 -17.30
C ALA A 125 -0.53 -8.50 -16.33
N PHE A 126 -0.39 -7.78 -15.21
CA PHE A 126 -1.50 -7.55 -14.28
C PHE A 126 -2.53 -6.58 -14.85
N ILE A 127 -2.10 -5.47 -15.47
CA ILE A 127 -3.01 -4.47 -16.07
C ILE A 127 -3.84 -5.10 -17.19
N ASP A 128 -3.21 -5.94 -18.02
CA ASP A 128 -3.83 -6.58 -19.19
C ASP A 128 -4.56 -7.90 -18.87
N ASP A 129 -4.78 -8.20 -17.59
CA ASP A 129 -5.40 -9.45 -17.10
C ASP A 129 -4.68 -10.74 -17.54
N ALA A 130 -3.48 -10.64 -18.08
CA ALA A 130 -2.64 -11.80 -18.42
C ALA A 130 -2.09 -12.53 -17.17
N ALA A 131 -1.98 -11.82 -16.04
CA ALA A 131 -1.72 -12.37 -14.71
C ALA A 131 -2.69 -11.68 -13.73
N PRO A 132 -3.91 -12.20 -13.55
CA PRO A 132 -4.96 -11.53 -12.77
C PRO A 132 -4.64 -11.44 -11.28
N VAL A 133 -3.73 -12.24 -10.76
CA VAL A 133 -3.29 -12.17 -9.36
C VAL A 133 -1.87 -11.62 -9.30
N ILE A 134 -1.62 -10.65 -8.44
CA ILE A 134 -0.27 -10.13 -8.19
C ILE A 134 0.07 -10.13 -6.71
N VAL A 135 1.23 -10.68 -6.35
CA VAL A 135 1.79 -10.64 -4.99
C VAL A 135 2.84 -9.54 -4.92
N ALA A 136 2.68 -8.59 -4.02
CA ALA A 136 3.53 -7.39 -4.02
C ALA A 136 3.84 -6.84 -2.63
N THR A 137 4.90 -6.01 -2.54
CA THR A 137 5.06 -5.08 -1.44
C THR A 137 4.32 -3.77 -1.73
N ASN A 138 4.26 -2.86 -0.75
CA ASN A 138 3.72 -1.50 -0.91
C ASN A 138 4.37 -0.69 -2.06
N ALA A 139 5.53 -1.14 -2.59
CA ALA A 139 6.14 -0.55 -3.79
C ALA A 139 5.26 -0.71 -5.04
N PHE A 140 4.34 -1.69 -5.04
CA PHE A 140 3.35 -1.86 -6.10
C PHE A 140 2.16 -0.96 -5.83
N GLY A 141 1.98 0.03 -6.66
CA GLY A 141 0.80 0.86 -6.51
C GLY A 141 0.98 2.31 -6.93
N MET A 142 2.17 2.89 -6.84
CA MET A 142 2.39 4.22 -7.42
C MET A 142 2.23 4.14 -8.95
N GLY A 143 1.21 4.85 -9.46
CA GLY A 143 0.94 4.90 -10.90
C GLY A 143 0.17 3.71 -11.48
N ILE A 144 -0.38 2.80 -10.66
CA ILE A 144 -1.26 1.74 -11.13
C ILE A 144 -2.68 2.24 -11.16
N ASP A 145 -3.23 2.28 -12.36
CA ASP A 145 -4.63 2.62 -12.62
C ASP A 145 -5.32 1.44 -13.33
N LYS A 146 -5.71 0.42 -12.54
CA LYS A 146 -6.52 -0.71 -12.96
C LYS A 146 -7.88 -0.60 -12.25
N PRO A 147 -8.97 -0.27 -12.97
CA PRO A 147 -10.26 -0.01 -12.34
C PRO A 147 -10.92 -1.26 -11.80
N ASN A 148 -10.75 -2.41 -12.45
CA ASN A 148 -11.44 -3.67 -12.19
C ASN A 148 -10.71 -4.61 -11.20
N VAL A 149 -9.97 -4.09 -10.22
CA VAL A 149 -9.43 -4.90 -9.11
C VAL A 149 -10.59 -5.29 -8.20
N ARG A 150 -10.89 -6.59 -8.12
CA ARG A 150 -12.03 -7.09 -7.33
C ARG A 150 -11.68 -7.44 -5.90
N TYR A 151 -10.39 -7.70 -5.61
CA TYR A 151 -9.98 -7.92 -4.23
C TYR A 151 -8.58 -7.40 -3.93
N VAL A 152 -8.40 -6.94 -2.70
CA VAL A 152 -7.10 -6.62 -2.10
C VAL A 152 -6.96 -7.41 -0.81
N ILE A 153 -5.93 -8.23 -0.72
CA ILE A 153 -5.64 -9.06 0.46
C ILE A 153 -4.32 -8.61 1.07
N HIS A 154 -4.34 -8.25 2.33
CA HIS A 154 -3.13 -8.00 3.11
C HIS A 154 -2.73 -9.28 3.85
N HIS A 155 -1.62 -9.90 3.41
CA HIS A 155 -1.04 -11.08 4.06
C HIS A 155 -0.46 -10.78 5.45
N ASN A 156 -0.07 -9.52 5.69
CA ASN A 156 0.45 -9.04 6.96
C ASN A 156 -0.17 -7.68 7.31
N VAL A 157 -0.13 -7.31 8.58
CA VAL A 157 -0.56 -5.98 9.05
C VAL A 157 0.22 -4.88 8.31
N PRO A 158 -0.43 -3.91 7.67
CA PRO A 158 0.20 -2.75 7.03
C PRO A 158 0.97 -1.88 8.03
N GLU A 159 1.73 -0.91 7.53
CA GLU A 159 2.53 -0.05 8.41
C GLU A 159 1.71 0.99 9.18
N SER A 160 0.55 1.35 8.66
CA SER A 160 -0.42 2.24 9.32
C SER A 160 -1.81 2.04 8.72
N ILE A 161 -2.83 2.60 9.38
CA ILE A 161 -4.20 2.59 8.87
C ILE A 161 -4.34 3.36 7.56
N GLU A 162 -3.58 4.44 7.39
CA GLU A 162 -3.54 5.23 6.17
C GLU A 162 -2.95 4.42 5.01
N ALA A 163 -1.86 3.67 5.26
CA ALA A 163 -1.27 2.77 4.26
C ALA A 163 -2.27 1.67 3.88
N TYR A 164 -2.93 1.05 4.88
CA TYR A 164 -3.99 0.07 4.64
C TYR A 164 -5.09 0.63 3.75
N TYR A 165 -5.59 1.82 4.07
CA TYR A 165 -6.66 2.46 3.31
C TYR A 165 -6.24 2.80 1.87
N GLN A 166 -5.02 3.30 1.68
CA GLN A 166 -4.48 3.60 0.34
C GLN A 166 -4.27 2.34 -0.51
N GLU A 167 -3.83 1.24 0.09
CA GLU A 167 -3.61 -0.04 -0.57
C GLU A 167 -4.95 -0.72 -0.88
N ALA A 168 -5.88 -0.79 0.08
CA ALA A 168 -7.23 -1.30 -0.09
C ALA A 168 -8.05 -0.48 -1.10
N GLY A 169 -7.87 0.84 -1.12
CA GLY A 169 -8.54 1.76 -2.03
C GLY A 169 -8.20 1.57 -3.52
N ARG A 170 -7.31 0.63 -3.86
CA ARG A 170 -7.07 0.20 -5.25
C ARG A 170 -8.15 -0.72 -5.77
N ALA A 171 -8.89 -1.37 -4.88
CA ALA A 171 -10.03 -2.18 -5.25
C ALA A 171 -11.22 -1.33 -5.71
N GLY A 172 -11.98 -1.83 -6.67
CA GLY A 172 -13.27 -1.29 -7.11
C GLY A 172 -13.25 0.18 -7.53
N ARG A 173 -12.22 0.64 -8.23
CA ARG A 173 -12.14 2.04 -8.70
C ARG A 173 -13.20 2.39 -9.73
N ASP A 174 -13.72 1.39 -10.41
CA ASP A 174 -14.86 1.50 -11.34
C ASP A 174 -16.22 1.67 -10.63
N GLY A 175 -16.26 1.54 -9.30
CA GLY A 175 -17.48 1.61 -8.51
C GLY A 175 -18.15 0.25 -8.27
N ASP A 176 -17.70 -0.80 -8.94
CA ASP A 176 -18.21 -2.15 -8.71
C ASP A 176 -17.79 -2.71 -7.34
N PRO A 177 -18.58 -3.64 -6.77
CA PRO A 177 -18.25 -4.28 -5.50
C PRO A 177 -16.87 -4.92 -5.51
N ALA A 178 -16.11 -4.71 -4.44
CA ALA A 178 -14.80 -5.31 -4.26
C ALA A 178 -14.53 -5.63 -2.78
N SER A 179 -13.66 -6.60 -2.52
CA SER A 179 -13.39 -7.11 -1.17
C SER A 179 -11.97 -6.77 -0.71
N CYS A 180 -11.84 -6.32 0.53
CA CYS A 180 -10.57 -6.00 1.18
C CYS A 180 -10.40 -6.85 2.43
N TYR A 181 -9.43 -7.76 2.42
CA TYR A 181 -9.15 -8.65 3.55
C TYR A 181 -7.82 -8.33 4.21
N LEU A 182 -7.81 -8.30 5.53
CA LEU A 182 -6.61 -8.26 6.35
C LEU A 182 -6.45 -9.62 7.04
N LEU A 183 -5.47 -10.41 6.60
CA LEU A 183 -5.10 -11.66 7.25
C LEU A 183 -3.95 -11.38 8.22
N TRP A 184 -4.21 -11.54 9.53
CA TRP A 184 -3.25 -11.12 10.54
C TRP A 184 -2.98 -12.18 11.60
N ASN A 185 -1.85 -12.03 12.30
CA ASN A 185 -1.54 -12.74 13.53
C ASN A 185 -0.57 -11.93 14.40
N GLY A 186 -0.33 -12.39 15.62
CA GLY A 186 0.56 -11.70 16.56
C GLY A 186 2.01 -11.52 16.08
N ASN A 187 2.50 -12.34 15.13
CA ASN A 187 3.85 -12.20 14.57
C ASN A 187 3.97 -11.01 13.64
N ASP A 188 2.86 -10.58 13.00
CA ASP A 188 2.87 -9.40 12.14
C ASP A 188 3.25 -8.14 12.90
N PHE A 189 2.78 -7.98 14.13
CA PHE A 189 3.14 -6.85 15.00
C PHE A 189 4.62 -6.90 15.42
N ARG A 190 5.17 -8.11 15.66
CA ARG A 190 6.61 -8.28 15.94
C ARG A 190 7.45 -7.90 14.72
N LEU A 191 7.03 -8.34 13.53
CA LEU A 191 7.67 -7.99 12.28
C LEU A 191 7.64 -6.47 12.05
N ARG A 192 6.50 -5.82 12.26
CA ARG A 192 6.38 -4.35 12.13
C ARG A 192 7.31 -3.61 13.07
N ARG A 193 7.36 -3.99 14.33
CA ARG A 193 8.29 -3.42 15.31
C ARG A 193 9.74 -3.58 14.85
N PHE A 194 10.12 -4.77 14.42
CA PHE A 194 11.46 -5.00 13.88
C PHE A 194 11.79 -4.13 12.67
N LEU A 195 10.84 -3.95 11.74
CA LEU A 195 11.04 -3.10 10.56
C LEU A 195 11.19 -1.62 10.94
N ILE A 196 10.39 -1.13 11.89
CA ILE A 196 10.51 0.23 12.44
C ILE A 196 11.89 0.40 13.11
N ASP A 197 12.31 -0.54 13.93
CA ASP A 197 13.62 -0.48 14.60
C ASP A 197 14.78 -0.51 13.60
N ARG A 198 14.65 -1.24 12.52
CA ARG A 198 15.67 -1.28 11.45
C ARG A 198 15.73 0.01 10.65
N GLU A 199 14.60 0.66 10.42
CA GLU A 199 14.51 1.92 9.65
C GLU A 199 14.99 3.13 10.46
N TYR A 200 14.68 3.15 11.77
CA TYR A 200 14.91 4.31 12.65
C TYR A 200 15.87 4.03 13.82
N GLY A 201 16.37 2.81 13.98
CA GLY A 201 17.26 2.41 15.09
C GLY A 201 18.72 2.82 14.90
N GLU A 202 19.56 2.51 15.90
CA GLU A 202 21.00 2.88 15.97
C GLU A 202 21.89 2.25 14.88
N GLY A 203 21.41 1.59 13.90
CA GLY A 203 22.16 1.02 12.77
C GLY A 203 21.58 1.44 11.42
N ALA A 204 20.60 2.34 11.39
CA ALA A 204 20.02 2.86 10.16
C ALA A 204 21.04 3.75 9.43
N ALA A 205 21.21 3.52 8.13
CA ALA A 205 22.15 4.24 7.29
C ALA A 205 22.05 5.77 7.44
N ASP A 206 23.19 6.43 7.38
CA ASP A 206 23.54 7.81 7.79
C ASP A 206 22.78 9.00 7.12
N GLU A 207 21.54 8.84 6.69
CA GLU A 207 20.85 9.91 5.94
C GLU A 207 20.00 10.88 6.80
N ALA A 208 19.84 10.66 8.09
CA ALA A 208 19.09 11.59 8.96
C ALA A 208 20.03 12.45 9.81
N PRO A 209 20.02 13.79 9.64
CA PRO A 209 21.00 14.69 10.28
C PRO A 209 20.78 14.91 11.79
N ASP A 210 19.67 14.43 12.38
CA ASP A 210 19.34 14.68 13.78
C ASP A 210 18.84 13.42 14.51
N PRO A 211 19.58 12.91 15.54
CA PRO A 211 19.17 11.77 16.36
C PRO A 211 17.81 11.95 17.05
N GLU A 212 17.47 13.15 17.48
CA GLU A 212 16.19 13.43 18.14
C GLU A 212 15.01 13.39 17.15
N ALA A 213 15.23 13.86 15.91
CA ALA A 213 14.22 13.76 14.86
C ALA A 213 13.97 12.30 14.48
N ARG A 214 15.00 11.48 14.44
CA ARG A 214 14.94 10.03 14.18
C ARG A 214 14.12 9.32 15.28
N GLU A 215 14.41 9.57 16.54
CA GLU A 215 13.67 8.97 17.65
C GLU A 215 12.21 9.43 17.70
N ARG A 216 11.91 10.70 17.40
CA ARG A 216 10.53 11.20 17.27
C ARG A 216 9.79 10.49 16.13
N ALA A 217 10.43 10.28 14.98
CA ALA A 217 9.84 9.55 13.84
C ALA A 217 9.55 8.09 14.22
N ARG A 218 10.51 7.41 14.89
CA ARG A 218 10.34 6.05 15.41
C ARG A 218 9.14 5.95 16.37
N GLN A 219 9.05 6.84 17.36
CA GLN A 219 7.94 6.85 18.31
C GLN A 219 6.59 7.11 17.63
N ASN A 220 6.54 7.98 16.62
CA ASN A 220 5.32 8.20 15.86
C ASN A 220 4.89 6.96 15.10
N ARG A 221 5.82 6.21 14.49
CA ARG A 221 5.51 4.92 13.82
C ARG A 221 4.98 3.88 14.79
N TYR A 222 5.55 3.80 16.02
CA TYR A 222 5.02 2.91 17.05
C TYR A 222 3.59 3.28 17.48
N ARG A 223 3.28 4.57 17.60
CA ARG A 223 1.92 5.03 17.93
C ARG A 223 0.93 4.64 16.84
N LEU A 224 1.27 4.82 15.57
CA LEU A 224 0.42 4.44 14.43
C LEU A 224 0.19 2.93 14.33
N LEU A 225 1.10 2.12 14.85
CA LEU A 225 0.94 0.66 14.90
C LEU A 225 -0.02 0.21 16.02
N THR A 226 -0.23 1.02 17.04
CA THR A 226 -1.00 0.68 18.26
C THR A 226 -2.30 1.46 18.42
N ALA A 227 -2.57 2.38 17.51
CA ALA A 227 -3.82 3.15 17.44
C ALA A 227 -4.91 2.36 16.73
#